data_6dc8fed2e5b6c7b91a76d3365557bc5e
#
_entry.id   6dc8fed2e5b6c7b91a76d3365557bc5e
#
_cell.length_a   1.000
_cell.length_b   1.000
_cell.length_c   1.000
_cell.angle_alpha   90.00
_cell.angle_beta   90.00
_cell.angle_gamma   90.00
#
_symmetry.space_group_name_H-M   'P 1'
#
loop_
_entity.id
_entity.type
_entity.pdbx_description
1 polymer ?
#
loop_
_entity_poly.entity_id
_entity_poly.type
_entity_poly.pdbx_seq_one_letter_code
_entity_poly.pdbx_strand_id
1 'polypeptide(L)'
;MSAVLKIPFRAVTPVPTLDLTHELTPLADALRSAFGVTFSFWCAESGELLLPTLQQPGINDPLRGELTRGVTGPDAQFVADEDSVLLLAIPFAVHPGITAIAISAFVVRQPEPQESLAGPAQLLGIDEARAATWIQRQTIWSPESLLRLASAVQRAIQAEAKVYNLQREVEKLSDNLASTYEEICLLHGVTQNLRISADDEQLGSLVLNWLLDCTPAQSLAIQLLPVASAGETTYKARTQNTLLSAGKCLLTSDQFSRLVEHLQLTAGCGPVVMNENSTGTPDWPAPQIRQLI
;
A
#
# COMPACT_ATOMS: atom_id res chain seq x y z
N MET A 1 50.06 -5.56 -26.80
CA MET A 1 48.88 -6.36 -26.40
C MET A 1 48.09 -5.52 -25.41
N SER A 2 47.04 -4.81 -25.88
CA SER A 2 46.20 -3.97 -25.03
C SER A 2 44.96 -4.76 -24.60
N ALA A 3 44.84 -4.97 -23.32
CA ALA A 3 43.66 -5.59 -22.72
C ALA A 3 42.52 -4.57 -22.63
N VAL A 4 41.46 -4.77 -23.41
CA VAL A 4 40.23 -3.99 -23.34
C VAL A 4 39.40 -4.56 -22.19
N LEU A 5 39.27 -3.77 -21.11
CA LEU A 5 38.44 -4.08 -19.97
C LEU A 5 36.96 -3.92 -20.40
N LYS A 6 36.26 -5.03 -20.63
CA LYS A 6 34.79 -5.04 -20.80
C LYS A 6 34.14 -4.85 -19.46
N ILE A 7 33.60 -3.65 -19.20
CA ILE A 7 32.70 -3.40 -18.08
C ILE A 7 31.34 -4.05 -18.43
N PRO A 8 30.83 -4.97 -17.61
CA PRO A 8 29.52 -5.55 -17.88
C PRO A 8 28.44 -4.48 -17.71
N PHE A 9 27.73 -4.22 -18.79
CA PHE A 9 26.48 -3.43 -18.76
C PHE A 9 25.50 -4.12 -17.81
N ARG A 10 25.27 -3.52 -16.65
CA ARG A 10 24.21 -3.96 -15.72
C ARG A 10 22.89 -3.65 -16.42
N ALA A 11 22.17 -4.69 -16.81
CA ALA A 11 20.83 -4.55 -17.37
C ALA A 11 19.97 -3.77 -16.37
N VAL A 12 19.55 -2.59 -16.78
CA VAL A 12 18.55 -1.79 -16.05
C VAL A 12 17.26 -2.60 -16.15
N THR A 13 16.84 -3.21 -15.05
CA THR A 13 15.50 -3.79 -14.94
C THR A 13 14.50 -2.68 -15.23
N PRO A 14 13.57 -2.86 -16.19
CA PRO A 14 12.54 -1.86 -16.42
C PRO A 14 11.75 -1.68 -15.11
N VAL A 15 11.80 -0.47 -14.58
CA VAL A 15 10.94 -0.06 -13.45
C VAL A 15 9.50 -0.33 -13.91
N PRO A 16 8.71 -1.12 -13.17
CA PRO A 16 7.29 -1.25 -13.49
C PRO A 16 6.73 0.17 -13.56
N THR A 17 5.95 0.47 -14.59
CA THR A 17 5.24 1.74 -14.75
C THR A 17 4.22 1.87 -13.61
N LEU A 18 4.71 2.12 -12.41
CA LEU A 18 3.90 2.58 -11.30
C LEU A 18 3.35 3.94 -11.71
N ASP A 19 2.04 4.08 -11.69
CA ASP A 19 1.40 5.37 -11.90
C ASP A 19 1.69 6.28 -10.68
N LEU A 20 2.88 6.85 -10.66
CA LEU A 20 3.35 7.78 -9.62
C LEU A 20 2.65 9.14 -9.69
N THR A 21 1.82 9.38 -10.70
CA THR A 21 1.11 10.65 -10.91
C THR A 21 0.26 11.00 -9.70
N HIS A 22 -0.40 10.02 -9.10
CA HIS A 22 -1.26 10.24 -7.92
C HIS A 22 -0.45 10.67 -6.69
N GLU A 23 0.77 10.17 -6.53
CA GLU A 23 1.65 10.50 -5.40
C GLU A 23 2.39 11.84 -5.61
N LEU A 24 2.73 12.16 -6.87
CA LEU A 24 3.47 13.37 -7.23
C LEU A 24 2.59 14.62 -7.31
N THR A 25 1.31 14.48 -7.64
CA THR A 25 0.39 15.63 -7.79
C THR A 25 0.27 16.45 -6.50
N PRO A 26 0.06 15.87 -5.30
CA PRO A 26 0.01 16.64 -4.06
C PRO A 26 1.33 17.38 -3.77
N LEU A 27 2.48 16.76 -4.09
CA LEU A 27 3.79 17.38 -3.95
C LEU A 27 3.95 18.57 -4.88
N ALA A 28 3.51 18.44 -6.14
CA ALA A 28 3.53 19.51 -7.12
C ALA A 28 2.66 20.71 -6.69
N ASP A 29 1.48 20.45 -6.13
CA ASP A 29 0.58 21.48 -5.64
C ASP A 29 1.15 22.19 -4.39
N ALA A 30 1.75 21.45 -3.46
CA ALA A 30 2.40 22.00 -2.29
C ALA A 30 3.58 22.92 -2.68
N LEU A 31 4.44 22.48 -3.60
CA LEU A 31 5.55 23.28 -4.12
C LEU A 31 5.04 24.50 -4.87
N ARG A 32 4.03 24.36 -5.72
CA ARG A 32 3.41 25.46 -6.44
C ARG A 32 2.83 26.51 -5.48
N SER A 33 2.17 26.07 -4.42
CA SER A 33 1.62 26.97 -3.39
C SER A 33 2.72 27.75 -2.66
N ALA A 34 3.84 27.10 -2.34
CA ALA A 34 4.93 27.71 -1.60
C ALA A 34 5.79 28.67 -2.44
N PHE A 35 6.08 28.32 -3.69
CA PHE A 35 7.01 29.09 -4.55
C PHE A 35 6.33 29.96 -5.60
N GLY A 36 5.02 29.76 -5.84
CA GLY A 36 4.28 30.45 -6.90
C GLY A 36 4.67 30.01 -8.32
N VAL A 37 5.52 28.98 -8.45
CA VAL A 37 5.99 28.43 -9.72
C VAL A 37 5.74 26.91 -9.76
N THR A 38 5.67 26.37 -10.97
CA THR A 38 5.47 24.93 -11.17
C THR A 38 6.79 24.18 -11.22
N PHE A 39 6.80 22.95 -10.73
CA PHE A 39 7.95 22.06 -10.75
C PHE A 39 7.69 20.88 -11.69
N SER A 40 8.71 20.44 -12.41
CA SER A 40 8.72 19.15 -13.11
C SER A 40 9.39 18.10 -12.22
N PHE A 41 8.90 16.87 -12.28
CA PHE A 41 9.44 15.77 -11.47
C PHE A 41 10.16 14.76 -12.35
N TRP A 42 11.33 14.37 -11.92
CA TRP A 42 12.26 13.51 -12.64
C TRP A 42 12.72 12.36 -11.74
N CYS A 43 12.95 11.19 -12.32
CA CYS A 43 13.57 10.09 -11.59
C CYS A 43 15.06 10.33 -11.39
N ALA A 44 15.52 10.26 -10.14
CA ALA A 44 16.95 10.46 -9.83
C ALA A 44 17.87 9.44 -10.52
N GLU A 45 17.42 8.19 -10.64
CA GLU A 45 18.23 7.09 -11.16
C GLU A 45 18.24 7.04 -12.69
N SER A 46 17.06 7.14 -13.32
CA SER A 46 16.94 7.05 -14.78
C SER A 46 17.09 8.40 -15.49
N GLY A 47 16.80 9.51 -14.81
CA GLY A 47 16.67 10.83 -15.42
C GLY A 47 15.43 10.96 -16.30
N GLU A 48 14.44 10.06 -16.15
CA GLU A 48 13.18 10.13 -16.88
C GLU A 48 12.21 11.10 -16.24
N LEU A 49 11.42 11.78 -17.08
CA LEU A 49 10.37 12.69 -16.62
C LEU A 49 9.19 11.88 -16.05
N LEU A 50 8.92 12.06 -14.76
CA LEU A 50 7.82 11.41 -14.04
C LEU A 50 6.51 12.20 -14.11
N LEU A 51 6.61 13.53 -13.92
CA LEU A 51 5.45 14.42 -13.99
C LEU A 51 5.83 15.69 -14.75
N PRO A 52 5.26 15.91 -15.96
CA PRO A 52 5.50 17.13 -16.72
C PRO A 52 4.75 18.32 -16.12
N THR A 53 5.29 19.52 -16.33
CA THR A 53 4.56 20.76 -16.06
C THR A 53 4.32 21.53 -17.35
N LEU A 54 3.12 22.02 -17.57
CA LEU A 54 2.72 22.71 -18.80
C LEU A 54 3.15 24.20 -18.87
N GLN A 55 3.75 24.74 -17.80
CA GLN A 55 3.94 26.18 -17.64
C GLN A 55 5.40 26.66 -17.67
N GLN A 56 6.37 25.75 -17.77
CA GLN A 56 7.79 26.14 -17.85
C GLN A 56 8.42 25.82 -19.19
N PRO A 57 9.31 26.68 -19.71
CA PRO A 57 10.12 26.38 -20.88
C PRO A 57 11.07 25.19 -20.59
N GLY A 58 11.42 24.40 -21.60
CA GLY A 58 12.38 23.31 -21.50
C GLY A 58 11.92 22.06 -20.74
N ILE A 59 10.61 21.79 -20.67
CA ILE A 59 10.02 20.65 -19.93
C ILE A 59 10.59 19.30 -20.35
N ASN A 60 10.87 19.13 -21.63
CA ASN A 60 11.38 17.88 -22.22
C ASN A 60 12.87 17.95 -22.54
N ASP A 61 13.61 18.83 -21.89
CA ASP A 61 15.02 19.00 -22.15
C ASP A 61 15.84 17.82 -21.59
N PRO A 62 16.59 17.07 -22.43
CA PRO A 62 17.48 16.02 -21.99
C PRO A 62 18.51 16.48 -20.94
N LEU A 63 18.92 17.75 -21.01
CA LEU A 63 19.84 18.36 -20.04
C LEU A 63 19.31 18.28 -18.62
N ARG A 64 18.01 18.50 -18.40
CA ARG A 64 17.41 18.41 -17.06
C ARG A 64 17.46 16.98 -16.52
N GLY A 65 17.22 15.98 -17.36
CA GLY A 65 17.39 14.57 -16.99
C GLY A 65 18.82 14.21 -16.60
N GLU A 66 19.82 14.80 -17.27
CA GLU A 66 21.23 14.63 -16.89
C GLU A 66 21.58 15.33 -15.59
N LEU A 67 21.11 16.54 -15.41
CA LEU A 67 21.31 17.32 -14.18
C LEU A 67 20.69 16.63 -12.96
N THR A 68 19.57 15.94 -13.10
CA THR A 68 18.95 15.19 -11.99
C THR A 68 19.81 14.04 -11.50
N ARG A 69 20.55 13.38 -12.38
CA ARG A 69 21.50 12.31 -11.99
C ARG A 69 22.67 12.84 -11.15
N GLY A 70 22.97 14.12 -11.24
CA GLY A 70 23.99 14.80 -10.45
C GLY A 70 23.52 15.20 -9.04
N VAL A 71 22.24 15.08 -8.73
CA VAL A 71 21.70 15.41 -7.41
C VAL A 71 22.17 14.39 -6.39
N THR A 72 22.98 14.83 -5.44
CA THR A 72 23.52 13.98 -4.39
C THR A 72 22.97 14.41 -3.02
N GLY A 73 22.41 13.45 -2.29
CA GLY A 73 21.89 13.68 -0.95
C GLY A 73 20.40 14.01 -0.89
N PRO A 74 19.87 14.15 0.33
CA PRO A 74 18.45 14.35 0.59
C PRO A 74 18.03 15.82 0.59
N ASP A 75 18.98 16.77 0.53
CA ASP A 75 18.71 18.19 0.70
C ASP A 75 18.49 18.90 -0.64
N ALA A 76 17.70 19.99 -0.59
CA ALA A 76 17.51 20.87 -1.74
C ALA A 76 18.83 21.55 -2.13
N GLN A 77 19.14 21.58 -3.43
CA GLN A 77 20.38 22.16 -3.97
C GLN A 77 20.17 22.78 -5.34
N PHE A 78 21.10 23.67 -5.73
CA PHE A 78 21.16 24.16 -7.09
C PHE A 78 21.93 23.17 -7.96
N VAL A 79 21.36 22.82 -9.10
CA VAL A 79 21.97 21.87 -10.07
C VAL A 79 22.53 22.56 -11.29
N ALA A 80 22.15 23.82 -11.54
CA ALA A 80 22.75 24.68 -12.56
C ALA A 80 22.66 26.15 -12.12
N ASP A 81 23.68 26.90 -12.47
CA ASP A 81 23.81 28.31 -12.17
C ASP A 81 24.31 29.05 -13.44
N GLU A 82 23.45 29.84 -14.03
CA GLU A 82 23.72 30.63 -15.22
C GLU A 82 23.41 32.08 -14.88
N ASP A 83 24.31 32.71 -14.09
CA ASP A 83 24.33 34.10 -13.69
C ASP A 83 22.99 34.71 -13.22
N SER A 84 21.99 34.81 -14.08
CA SER A 84 20.68 35.36 -13.76
C SER A 84 19.61 34.31 -13.44
N VAL A 85 19.84 33.04 -13.77
CA VAL A 85 18.88 31.94 -13.62
C VAL A 85 19.52 30.74 -12.91
N LEU A 86 18.88 30.32 -11.82
CA LEU A 86 19.25 29.09 -11.09
C LEU A 86 18.22 27.98 -11.32
N LEU A 87 18.68 26.75 -11.44
CA LEU A 87 17.82 25.56 -11.34
C LEU A 87 17.90 25.01 -9.91
N LEU A 88 16.78 25.02 -9.22
CA LEU A 88 16.60 24.42 -7.91
C LEU A 88 16.09 23.00 -8.07
N ALA A 89 16.77 22.05 -7.44
CA ALA A 89 16.37 20.65 -7.35
C ALA A 89 16.04 20.31 -5.89
N ILE A 90 14.88 19.69 -5.69
CA ILE A 90 14.40 19.23 -4.38
C ILE A 90 14.12 17.74 -4.45
N PRO A 91 14.91 16.89 -3.78
CA PRO A 91 14.69 15.44 -3.78
C PRO A 91 13.58 15.03 -2.82
N PHE A 92 12.74 14.07 -3.26
CA PHE A 92 11.67 13.44 -2.48
C PHE A 92 11.76 11.92 -2.61
N ALA A 93 11.80 11.21 -1.50
CA ALA A 93 11.61 9.76 -1.50
C ALA A 93 10.10 9.47 -1.65
N VAL A 94 9.70 8.99 -2.82
CA VAL A 94 8.29 8.71 -3.13
C VAL A 94 7.94 7.26 -2.83
N HIS A 95 8.85 6.35 -3.17
CA HIS A 95 8.67 4.90 -2.94
C HIS A 95 9.99 4.29 -2.45
N PRO A 96 9.98 3.13 -1.76
CA PRO A 96 11.22 2.40 -1.45
C PRO A 96 12.04 2.16 -2.72
N GLY A 97 13.21 2.82 -2.80
CA GLY A 97 14.11 2.73 -3.95
C GLY A 97 13.83 3.71 -5.10
N ILE A 98 12.82 4.59 -5.01
CA ILE A 98 12.56 5.61 -6.04
C ILE A 98 12.64 7.00 -5.42
N THR A 99 13.61 7.80 -5.88
CA THR A 99 13.73 9.20 -5.53
C THR A 99 13.27 10.06 -6.72
N ALA A 100 12.23 10.86 -6.48
CA ALA A 100 11.77 11.86 -7.44
C ALA A 100 12.46 13.20 -7.13
N ILE A 101 12.93 13.89 -8.15
CA ILE A 101 13.56 15.20 -8.03
C ILE A 101 12.64 16.23 -8.67
N ALA A 102 12.16 17.17 -7.85
CA ALA A 102 11.39 18.31 -8.32
C ALA A 102 12.35 19.41 -8.79
N ILE A 103 12.24 19.84 -10.04
CA ILE A 103 13.10 20.89 -10.63
C ILE A 103 12.24 22.06 -11.08
N SER A 104 12.74 23.28 -10.77
CA SER A 104 12.19 24.52 -11.27
C SER A 104 13.30 25.57 -11.47
N ALA A 105 13.08 26.48 -12.42
CA ALA A 105 13.98 27.60 -12.71
C ALA A 105 13.55 28.87 -11.95
N PHE A 106 14.54 29.59 -11.40
CA PHE A 106 14.32 30.81 -10.64
C PHE A 106 15.24 31.91 -11.14
N VAL A 107 14.71 33.12 -11.21
CA VAL A 107 15.50 34.33 -11.54
C VAL A 107 16.08 34.90 -10.24
N VAL A 108 17.39 35.10 -10.20
CA VAL A 108 18.09 35.61 -9.01
C VAL A 108 18.59 37.04 -9.18
N ARG A 109 18.72 37.51 -10.41
CA ARG A 109 19.01 38.90 -10.73
C ARG A 109 18.48 39.27 -12.12
N GLN A 110 18.25 40.54 -12.36
CA GLN A 110 17.97 41.02 -13.72
C GLN A 110 19.29 41.10 -14.50
N PRO A 111 19.33 40.57 -15.74
CA PRO A 111 20.50 40.71 -16.60
C PRO A 111 20.70 42.19 -17.02
N GLU A 112 21.95 42.59 -17.22
CA GLU A 112 22.26 43.90 -17.78
C GLU A 112 21.91 43.97 -19.28
N PRO A 113 21.62 45.18 -19.85
CA PRO A 113 21.17 45.31 -21.26
C PRO A 113 22.16 44.77 -22.31
N GLN A 114 23.43 44.63 -21.96
CA GLN A 114 24.49 44.15 -22.85
C GLN A 114 24.96 42.72 -22.53
N GLU A 115 24.36 42.08 -21.53
CA GLU A 115 24.71 40.74 -21.10
C GLU A 115 24.16 39.68 -22.06
N SER A 116 25.01 38.69 -22.41
CA SER A 116 24.58 37.55 -23.21
C SER A 116 23.65 36.66 -22.39
N LEU A 117 22.50 36.31 -22.96
CA LEU A 117 21.55 35.39 -22.36
C LEU A 117 21.67 33.96 -22.91
N ALA A 118 22.78 33.63 -23.59
CA ALA A 118 23.00 32.32 -24.19
C ALA A 118 22.97 31.20 -23.14
N GLY A 119 23.61 31.39 -21.97
CA GLY A 119 23.58 30.42 -20.84
C GLY A 119 22.17 30.20 -20.29
N PRO A 120 21.49 31.27 -19.82
CA PRO A 120 20.08 31.15 -19.39
C PRO A 120 19.15 30.59 -20.46
N ALA A 121 19.30 30.93 -21.73
CA ALA A 121 18.49 30.41 -22.84
C ALA A 121 18.72 28.92 -23.04
N GLN A 122 19.98 28.49 -23.02
CA GLN A 122 20.31 27.03 -23.08
C GLN A 122 19.76 26.29 -21.89
N LEU A 123 19.88 26.83 -20.68
CA LEU A 123 19.36 26.22 -19.46
C LEU A 123 17.83 26.08 -19.49
N LEU A 124 17.14 27.07 -20.05
CA LEU A 124 15.69 27.05 -20.19
C LEU A 124 15.19 26.30 -21.44
N GLY A 125 16.08 25.90 -22.35
CA GLY A 125 15.73 25.23 -23.60
C GLY A 125 14.92 26.10 -24.57
N ILE A 126 15.15 27.42 -24.57
CA ILE A 126 14.45 28.40 -25.41
C ILE A 126 15.46 29.36 -26.06
N ASP A 127 15.01 30.15 -27.03
CA ASP A 127 15.85 31.20 -27.62
C ASP A 127 16.09 32.40 -26.66
N GLU A 128 17.14 33.16 -26.89
CA GLU A 128 17.54 34.29 -26.01
C GLU A 128 16.44 35.38 -25.90
N ALA A 129 15.68 35.64 -26.96
CA ALA A 129 14.62 36.65 -26.93
C ALA A 129 13.45 36.19 -26.01
N ARG A 130 13.12 34.93 -26.04
CA ARG A 130 12.12 34.33 -25.14
C ARG A 130 12.65 34.26 -23.71
N ALA A 131 13.93 33.92 -23.53
CA ALA A 131 14.58 33.92 -22.22
C ALA A 131 14.55 35.31 -21.59
N ALA A 132 14.90 36.36 -22.33
CA ALA A 132 14.80 37.75 -21.88
C ALA A 132 13.37 38.10 -21.43
N THR A 133 12.39 37.77 -22.25
CA THR A 133 10.98 38.05 -21.94
C THR A 133 10.50 37.28 -20.71
N TRP A 134 10.93 36.02 -20.56
CA TRP A 134 10.58 35.19 -19.43
C TRP A 134 11.21 35.73 -18.14
N ILE A 135 12.53 36.06 -18.15
CA ILE A 135 13.25 36.59 -16.99
C ILE A 135 12.59 37.91 -16.50
N GLN A 136 12.23 38.83 -17.41
CA GLN A 136 11.59 40.08 -17.04
C GLN A 136 10.26 39.96 -16.34
N ARG A 137 9.55 38.83 -16.55
CA ARG A 137 8.22 38.55 -15.94
C ARG A 137 8.33 37.83 -14.62
N GLN A 138 9.51 37.32 -14.26
CA GLN A 138 9.67 36.52 -13.04
C GLN A 138 10.02 37.42 -11.83
N THR A 139 9.62 36.90 -10.66
CA THR A 139 10.08 37.50 -9.39
C THR A 139 11.54 37.17 -9.15
N ILE A 140 12.31 38.14 -8.71
CA ILE A 140 13.72 37.93 -8.32
C ILE A 140 13.78 37.28 -6.95
N TRP A 141 14.52 36.22 -6.84
CA TRP A 141 14.73 35.50 -5.61
C TRP A 141 16.17 35.60 -5.11
N SER A 142 16.34 35.70 -3.80
CA SER A 142 17.66 35.49 -3.20
C SER A 142 17.98 33.99 -3.17
N PRO A 143 19.13 33.52 -3.65
CA PRO A 143 19.53 32.12 -3.63
C PRO A 143 19.42 31.50 -2.22
N GLU A 144 19.86 32.24 -1.21
CA GLU A 144 19.81 31.79 0.18
C GLU A 144 18.35 31.60 0.66
N SER A 145 17.45 32.52 0.31
CA SER A 145 16.04 32.42 0.65
C SER A 145 15.35 31.26 -0.05
N LEU A 146 15.74 30.97 -1.30
CA LEU A 146 15.25 29.77 -2.04
C LEU A 146 15.61 28.48 -1.33
N LEU A 147 16.89 28.31 -0.94
CA LEU A 147 17.32 27.08 -0.24
C LEU A 147 16.67 26.94 1.13
N ARG A 148 16.53 28.05 1.86
CA ARG A 148 15.84 28.02 3.17
C ARG A 148 14.36 27.63 3.01
N LEU A 149 13.67 28.22 2.05
CA LEU A 149 12.27 27.90 1.77
C LEU A 149 12.13 26.45 1.29
N ALA A 150 13.00 26.01 0.37
CA ALA A 150 12.99 24.64 -0.14
C ALA A 150 13.18 23.62 0.99
N SER A 151 14.15 23.84 1.87
CA SER A 151 14.40 22.98 3.02
C SER A 151 13.23 22.99 4.03
N ALA A 152 12.56 24.13 4.20
CA ALA A 152 11.39 24.22 5.06
C ALA A 152 10.18 23.46 4.49
N VAL A 153 9.87 23.68 3.21
CA VAL A 153 8.77 22.98 2.51
C VAL A 153 9.03 21.50 2.43
N GLN A 154 10.24 21.08 2.10
CA GLN A 154 10.62 19.67 2.03
C GLN A 154 10.40 18.98 3.39
N ARG A 155 10.85 19.61 4.49
CA ARG A 155 10.65 19.07 5.85
C ARG A 155 9.17 19.03 6.23
N ALA A 156 8.38 20.02 5.87
CA ALA A 156 6.94 20.02 6.13
C ALA A 156 6.25 18.85 5.43
N ILE A 157 6.52 18.66 4.14
CA ILE A 157 5.98 17.54 3.34
C ILE A 157 6.38 16.18 3.94
N GLN A 158 7.66 16.02 4.30
CA GLN A 158 8.15 14.78 4.91
C GLN A 158 7.49 14.51 6.28
N ALA A 159 7.26 15.57 7.07
CA ALA A 159 6.57 15.45 8.36
C ALA A 159 5.11 15.00 8.17
N GLU A 160 4.38 15.59 7.22
CA GLU A 160 3.01 15.19 6.89
C GLU A 160 2.92 13.73 6.43
N ALA A 161 3.81 13.31 5.53
CA ALA A 161 3.89 11.92 5.09
C ALA A 161 4.17 10.96 6.25
N LYS A 162 5.05 11.34 7.17
CA LYS A 162 5.34 10.55 8.36
C LYS A 162 4.14 10.44 9.30
N VAL A 163 3.43 11.53 9.54
CA VAL A 163 2.20 11.55 10.35
C VAL A 163 1.15 10.62 9.74
N TYR A 164 0.92 10.72 8.44
CA TYR A 164 -0.02 9.86 7.73
C TYR A 164 0.33 8.37 7.86
N ASN A 165 1.60 8.01 7.68
CA ASN A 165 2.05 6.62 7.83
C ASN A 165 1.88 6.10 9.26
N LEU A 166 2.19 6.92 10.26
CA LEU A 166 2.00 6.56 11.67
C LEU A 166 0.51 6.38 12.02
N GLN A 167 -0.37 7.22 11.48
CA GLN A 167 -1.82 7.05 11.67
C GLN A 167 -2.32 5.72 11.10
N ARG A 168 -1.89 5.36 9.88
CA ARG A 168 -2.23 4.06 9.29
C ARG A 168 -1.69 2.87 10.09
N GLU A 169 -0.51 3.01 10.66
CA GLU A 169 0.07 1.96 11.51
C GLU A 169 -0.72 1.81 12.83
N VAL A 170 -1.12 2.92 13.44
CA VAL A 170 -1.97 2.92 14.65
C VAL A 170 -3.34 2.29 14.34
N GLU A 171 -3.98 2.62 13.22
CA GLU A 171 -5.23 1.98 12.80
C GLU A 171 -5.08 0.47 12.66
N LYS A 172 -4.06 0.00 11.93
CA LYS A 172 -3.79 -1.44 11.79
C LYS A 172 -3.54 -2.15 13.12
N LEU A 173 -2.78 -1.51 14.01
CA LEU A 173 -2.52 -2.07 15.34
C LEU A 173 -3.79 -2.14 16.18
N SER A 174 -4.66 -1.12 16.08
CA SER A 174 -5.96 -1.10 16.76
C SER A 174 -6.87 -2.20 16.29
N ASP A 175 -6.96 -2.43 14.97
CA ASP A 175 -7.76 -3.51 14.38
C ASP A 175 -7.25 -4.89 14.81
N ASN A 176 -5.92 -5.09 14.78
CA ASN A 176 -5.32 -6.34 15.25
C ASN A 176 -5.57 -6.58 16.74
N LEU A 177 -5.49 -5.53 17.56
CA LEU A 177 -5.77 -5.61 19.00
C LEU A 177 -7.24 -5.98 19.26
N ALA A 178 -8.18 -5.37 18.51
CA ALA A 178 -9.60 -5.68 18.61
C ALA A 178 -9.86 -7.16 18.28
N SER A 179 -9.31 -7.65 17.16
CA SER A 179 -9.42 -9.06 16.77
C SER A 179 -8.83 -10.00 17.82
N THR A 180 -7.66 -9.71 18.34
CA THR A 180 -7.03 -10.53 19.39
C THR A 180 -7.85 -10.53 20.68
N TYR A 181 -8.45 -9.39 21.03
CA TYR A 181 -9.32 -9.29 22.21
C TYR A 181 -10.59 -10.14 22.03
N GLU A 182 -11.22 -10.13 20.85
CA GLU A 182 -12.35 -10.99 20.53
C GLU A 182 -11.99 -12.47 20.65
N GLU A 183 -10.84 -12.90 20.12
CA GLU A 183 -10.34 -14.27 20.26
C GLU A 183 -10.15 -14.68 21.74
N ILE A 184 -9.56 -13.78 22.55
CA ILE A 184 -9.37 -14.04 24.00
C ILE A 184 -10.72 -14.15 24.71
N CYS A 185 -11.70 -13.30 24.40
CA CYS A 185 -13.03 -13.35 24.96
C CYS A 185 -13.73 -14.67 24.61
N LEU A 186 -13.63 -15.12 23.36
CA LEU A 186 -14.14 -16.41 22.90
C LEU A 186 -13.51 -17.56 23.67
N LEU A 187 -12.17 -17.61 23.73
CA LEU A 187 -11.43 -18.68 24.44
C LEU A 187 -11.77 -18.69 25.94
N HIS A 188 -11.87 -17.52 26.56
CA HIS A 188 -12.23 -17.40 27.97
C HIS A 188 -13.65 -17.89 28.23
N GLY A 189 -14.60 -17.49 27.39
CA GLY A 189 -15.98 -17.96 27.45
C GLY A 189 -16.09 -19.48 27.28
N VAL A 190 -15.41 -20.07 26.28
CA VAL A 190 -15.34 -21.52 26.10
C VAL A 190 -14.75 -22.20 27.33
N THR A 191 -13.64 -21.71 27.85
CA THR A 191 -12.92 -22.31 29.00
C THR A 191 -13.73 -22.27 30.30
N GLN A 192 -14.47 -21.18 30.55
CA GLN A 192 -15.32 -21.09 31.74
C GLN A 192 -16.49 -22.09 31.67
N ASN A 193 -17.07 -22.27 30.51
CA ASN A 193 -18.22 -23.15 30.36
C ASN A 193 -17.82 -24.64 30.27
N LEU A 194 -16.60 -24.96 29.82
CA LEU A 194 -16.05 -26.32 29.92
C LEU A 194 -16.00 -26.84 31.35
N ARG A 195 -15.89 -25.98 32.36
CA ARG A 195 -15.87 -26.34 33.78
C ARG A 195 -17.27 -26.59 34.37
N ILE A 196 -18.33 -26.09 33.73
CA ILE A 196 -19.70 -26.08 34.26
C ILE A 196 -20.56 -27.12 33.60
N SER A 197 -20.31 -27.52 32.36
CA SER A 197 -21.16 -28.46 31.62
C SER A 197 -20.74 -29.93 31.88
N ALA A 198 -21.65 -30.67 32.45
CA ALA A 198 -21.53 -32.15 32.60
C ALA A 198 -21.92 -32.89 31.34
N ASP A 199 -22.39 -32.20 30.28
CA ASP A 199 -22.94 -32.81 29.06
C ASP A 199 -22.32 -32.19 27.80
N ASP A 200 -21.75 -33.02 26.94
CA ASP A 200 -21.13 -32.61 25.66
C ASP A 200 -22.12 -31.91 24.72
N GLU A 201 -23.42 -32.24 24.79
CA GLU A 201 -24.46 -31.64 23.95
C GLU A 201 -24.74 -30.19 24.37
N GLN A 202 -24.77 -29.94 25.67
CA GLN A 202 -24.93 -28.57 26.20
C GLN A 202 -23.73 -27.70 25.85
N LEU A 203 -22.53 -28.25 26.00
CA LEU A 203 -21.29 -27.56 25.62
C LEU A 203 -21.27 -27.26 24.12
N GLY A 204 -21.58 -28.26 23.28
CA GLY A 204 -21.60 -28.07 21.82
C GLY A 204 -22.62 -27.02 21.38
N SER A 205 -23.81 -27.02 21.98
CA SER A 205 -24.87 -26.06 21.70
C SER A 205 -24.43 -24.61 22.11
N LEU A 206 -23.75 -24.49 23.23
CA LEU A 206 -23.27 -23.19 23.71
C LEU A 206 -22.17 -22.65 22.83
N VAL A 207 -21.21 -23.46 22.40
CA VAL A 207 -20.15 -23.12 21.46
C VAL A 207 -20.72 -22.66 20.12
N LEU A 208 -21.73 -23.40 19.59
CA LEU A 208 -22.39 -23.05 18.34
C LEU A 208 -23.08 -21.69 18.40
N ASN A 209 -23.79 -21.39 19.48
CA ASN A 209 -24.43 -20.07 19.62
C ASN A 209 -23.43 -18.94 19.68
N TRP A 210 -22.33 -19.11 20.38
CA TRP A 210 -21.29 -18.08 20.43
C TRP A 210 -20.58 -17.88 19.09
N LEU A 211 -20.25 -18.97 18.41
CA LEU A 211 -19.67 -18.85 17.08
C LEU A 211 -20.62 -18.16 16.10
N LEU A 212 -21.93 -18.39 16.23
CA LEU A 212 -22.93 -17.73 15.41
C LEU A 212 -22.98 -16.21 15.68
N ASP A 213 -22.82 -15.80 16.94
CA ASP A 213 -22.79 -14.38 17.32
C ASP A 213 -21.50 -13.67 16.85
N CYS A 214 -20.39 -14.40 16.73
CA CYS A 214 -19.08 -13.86 16.37
C CYS A 214 -18.73 -13.99 14.90
N THR A 215 -19.50 -14.74 14.11
CA THR A 215 -19.23 -14.96 12.68
C THR A 215 -20.39 -14.46 11.81
N PRO A 216 -20.16 -14.04 10.56
CA PRO A 216 -21.21 -13.69 9.63
C PRO A 216 -22.00 -14.92 9.10
N ALA A 217 -21.81 -16.10 9.68
CA ALA A 217 -22.49 -17.32 9.29
C ALA A 217 -23.98 -17.25 9.60
N GLN A 218 -24.82 -17.76 8.69
CA GLN A 218 -26.28 -17.84 8.92
C GLN A 218 -26.68 -19.04 9.76
N SER A 219 -25.87 -20.10 9.76
CA SER A 219 -26.05 -21.30 10.56
C SER A 219 -24.75 -22.04 10.77
N LEU A 220 -24.67 -22.75 11.88
CA LEU A 220 -23.53 -23.59 12.25
C LEU A 220 -24.05 -24.96 12.69
N ALA A 221 -23.27 -26.01 12.43
CA ALA A 221 -23.61 -27.36 12.87
C ALA A 221 -22.35 -28.11 13.31
N ILE A 222 -22.47 -28.90 14.37
CA ILE A 222 -21.44 -29.81 14.88
C ILE A 222 -22.03 -31.24 14.97
N GLN A 223 -21.37 -32.22 14.37
CA GLN A 223 -21.69 -33.62 14.55
C GLN A 223 -20.79 -34.25 15.61
N LEU A 224 -21.38 -34.68 16.68
CA LEU A 224 -20.69 -35.44 17.73
C LEU A 224 -20.72 -36.91 17.38
N LEU A 225 -19.56 -37.51 17.19
CA LEU A 225 -19.42 -38.93 16.82
C LEU A 225 -19.49 -39.82 18.06
N PRO A 226 -19.87 -41.11 17.90
CA PRO A 226 -19.81 -42.08 18.96
C PRO A 226 -18.38 -42.22 19.48
N VAL A 227 -18.23 -42.27 20.79
CA VAL A 227 -16.95 -42.57 21.43
C VAL A 227 -16.91 -44.06 21.70
N ALA A 228 -15.99 -44.81 21.09
CA ALA A 228 -15.74 -46.19 21.41
C ALA A 228 -15.32 -46.29 22.89
N SER A 229 -16.03 -47.06 23.67
CA SER A 229 -15.77 -47.24 25.10
C SER A 229 -14.36 -47.78 25.33
N ALA A 230 -13.42 -46.89 25.68
CA ALA A 230 -12.20 -47.30 26.35
C ALA A 230 -12.56 -47.55 27.80
N GLY A 231 -12.42 -48.79 28.22
CA GLY A 231 -12.87 -49.36 29.47
C GLY A 231 -12.81 -48.49 30.71
N GLU A 232 -13.81 -48.68 31.56
CA GLU A 232 -13.87 -48.29 32.99
C GLU A 232 -13.70 -46.81 33.38
N THR A 233 -14.10 -45.85 32.58
CA THR A 233 -14.27 -44.49 33.07
C THR A 233 -15.75 -44.08 33.11
N THR A 234 -16.11 -43.36 34.16
CA THR A 234 -17.47 -42.97 34.61
C THR A 234 -18.25 -42.08 33.61
N TYR A 235 -17.82 -41.99 32.37
CA TYR A 235 -18.46 -41.19 31.34
C TYR A 235 -19.41 -42.07 30.53
N LYS A 236 -20.68 -41.63 30.38
CA LYS A 236 -21.67 -42.25 29.48
C LYS A 236 -21.08 -42.22 28.06
N ALA A 237 -20.69 -43.42 27.58
CA ALA A 237 -20.25 -43.55 26.19
C ALA A 237 -21.39 -43.13 25.26
N ARG A 238 -21.15 -42.17 24.37
CA ARG A 238 -22.10 -41.80 23.33
C ARG A 238 -22.17 -42.95 22.32
N THR A 239 -23.34 -43.53 22.15
CA THR A 239 -23.55 -44.66 21.26
C THR A 239 -24.09 -44.29 19.88
N GLN A 240 -24.57 -43.04 19.73
CA GLN A 240 -25.18 -42.54 18.50
C GLN A 240 -24.55 -41.23 18.06
N ASN A 241 -24.63 -40.92 16.74
CA ASN A 241 -24.30 -39.65 16.20
C ASN A 241 -25.31 -38.59 16.63
N THR A 242 -24.87 -37.50 17.21
CA THR A 242 -25.73 -36.38 17.58
C THR A 242 -25.35 -35.17 16.73
N LEU A 243 -26.31 -34.59 16.00
CA LEU A 243 -26.15 -33.33 15.27
C LEU A 243 -26.68 -32.21 16.13
N LEU A 244 -25.78 -31.27 16.46
CA LEU A 244 -26.13 -30.03 17.11
C LEU A 244 -26.09 -28.90 16.06
N SER A 245 -27.04 -27.98 16.12
CA SER A 245 -27.09 -26.85 15.18
C SER A 245 -27.56 -25.57 15.85
N ALA A 246 -27.07 -24.46 15.36
CA ALA A 246 -27.48 -23.11 15.74
C ALA A 246 -27.80 -22.26 14.50
N GLY A 247 -28.69 -21.29 14.64
CA GLY A 247 -29.17 -20.47 13.52
C GLY A 247 -30.21 -21.18 12.65
N LYS A 248 -30.27 -20.87 11.37
CA LYS A 248 -31.26 -21.40 10.43
C LYS A 248 -30.75 -22.67 9.73
N CYS A 249 -30.21 -23.62 10.48
CA CYS A 249 -29.75 -24.88 9.91
C CYS A 249 -30.94 -25.72 9.44
N LEU A 250 -31.01 -25.98 8.14
CA LEU A 250 -32.06 -26.75 7.50
C LEU A 250 -31.69 -28.23 7.26
N LEU A 251 -30.52 -28.66 7.76
CA LEU A 251 -30.02 -30.02 7.56
C LEU A 251 -30.55 -30.99 8.59
N THR A 252 -31.02 -32.16 8.11
CA THR A 252 -31.25 -33.31 8.98
C THR A 252 -29.93 -34.05 9.27
N SER A 253 -29.89 -34.89 10.30
CA SER A 253 -28.70 -35.66 10.65
C SER A 253 -28.21 -36.53 9.48
N ASP A 254 -29.14 -37.14 8.74
CA ASP A 254 -28.82 -37.98 7.57
C ASP A 254 -28.23 -37.19 6.42
N GLN A 255 -28.75 -35.97 6.16
CA GLN A 255 -28.22 -35.08 5.13
C GLN A 255 -26.82 -34.58 5.51
N PHE A 256 -26.60 -34.26 6.77
CA PHE A 256 -25.30 -33.87 7.27
C PHE A 256 -24.28 -35.02 7.15
N SER A 257 -24.65 -36.23 7.52
CA SER A 257 -23.77 -37.39 7.38
C SER A 257 -23.38 -37.68 5.92
N ARG A 258 -24.33 -37.55 4.98
CA ARG A 258 -24.05 -37.68 3.54
C ARG A 258 -23.12 -36.54 3.04
N LEU A 259 -23.28 -35.35 3.58
CA LEU A 259 -22.41 -34.23 3.25
C LEU A 259 -20.96 -34.47 3.71
N VAL A 260 -20.79 -34.98 4.95
CA VAL A 260 -19.49 -35.37 5.51
C VAL A 260 -18.82 -36.46 4.66
N GLU A 261 -19.59 -37.49 4.25
CA GLU A 261 -19.10 -38.53 3.35
C GLU A 261 -18.73 -38.01 1.96
N HIS A 262 -19.58 -37.15 1.36
CA HIS A 262 -19.34 -36.55 0.06
C HIS A 262 -18.08 -35.72 0.04
N LEU A 263 -17.84 -34.94 1.10
CA LEU A 263 -16.65 -34.09 1.26
C LEU A 263 -15.43 -34.88 1.77
N GLN A 264 -15.56 -36.15 2.07
CA GLN A 264 -14.49 -37.00 2.61
C GLN A 264 -13.84 -36.40 3.87
N LEU A 265 -14.64 -35.74 4.72
CA LEU A 265 -14.14 -35.15 5.96
C LEU A 265 -13.80 -36.23 6.96
N THR A 266 -12.54 -36.62 7.03
CA THR A 266 -12.02 -37.59 8.00
C THR A 266 -11.19 -36.87 9.07
N ALA A 267 -10.94 -37.53 10.20
CA ALA A 267 -10.07 -36.99 11.24
C ALA A 267 -8.68 -36.66 10.66
N GLY A 268 -8.29 -35.42 10.75
CA GLY A 268 -7.01 -34.91 10.22
C GLY A 268 -7.07 -34.22 8.86
N CYS A 269 -8.26 -34.17 8.20
CA CYS A 269 -8.43 -33.27 7.04
C CYS A 269 -8.37 -31.81 7.48
N GLY A 270 -7.76 -30.97 6.63
CA GLY A 270 -7.83 -29.53 6.78
C GLY A 270 -9.24 -28.98 6.51
N PRO A 271 -9.50 -27.70 6.79
CA PRO A 271 -10.78 -27.05 6.51
C PRO A 271 -11.08 -27.07 4.99
N VAL A 272 -12.32 -27.37 4.65
CA VAL A 272 -12.82 -27.38 3.26
C VAL A 272 -13.77 -26.23 3.07
N VAL A 273 -13.48 -25.34 2.12
CA VAL A 273 -14.31 -24.19 1.76
C VAL A 273 -14.98 -24.48 0.42
N MET A 274 -16.30 -24.38 0.36
CA MET A 274 -17.10 -24.58 -0.85
C MET A 274 -17.90 -23.33 -1.16
N ASN A 275 -17.96 -22.96 -2.44
CA ASN A 275 -18.73 -21.81 -2.92
C ASN A 275 -19.94 -22.26 -3.77
N GLU A 276 -20.77 -21.30 -4.20
CA GLU A 276 -21.98 -21.58 -4.99
C GLU A 276 -21.74 -22.40 -6.27
N ASN A 277 -20.57 -22.24 -6.91
CA ASN A 277 -20.23 -22.98 -8.13
C ASN A 277 -19.97 -24.47 -7.84
N SER A 278 -19.46 -24.77 -6.66
CA SER A 278 -19.17 -26.15 -6.24
C SER A 278 -20.39 -26.84 -5.68
N THR A 279 -21.31 -26.12 -5.04
CA THR A 279 -22.54 -26.64 -4.43
C THR A 279 -23.70 -26.80 -5.43
N GLY A 280 -23.60 -26.24 -6.63
CA GLY A 280 -24.59 -26.29 -7.70
C GLY A 280 -24.55 -27.55 -8.57
N THR A 281 -23.75 -28.57 -8.21
CA THR A 281 -23.67 -29.83 -8.96
C THR A 281 -24.89 -30.74 -8.71
N PRO A 282 -25.34 -31.58 -9.69
CA PRO A 282 -26.48 -32.47 -9.53
C PRO A 282 -26.33 -33.46 -8.36
N ASP A 283 -25.09 -33.82 -8.00
CA ASP A 283 -24.77 -34.78 -6.94
C ASP A 283 -24.61 -34.15 -5.56
N TRP A 284 -24.84 -32.81 -5.44
CA TRP A 284 -24.71 -32.11 -4.17
C TRP A 284 -25.79 -32.56 -3.17
N PRO A 285 -25.41 -33.14 -2.01
CA PRO A 285 -26.36 -33.79 -1.09
C PRO A 285 -27.22 -32.82 -0.27
N ALA A 286 -26.90 -31.51 -0.31
CA ALA A 286 -27.58 -30.50 0.49
C ALA A 286 -27.94 -29.26 -0.36
N PRO A 287 -28.92 -29.33 -1.27
CA PRO A 287 -29.23 -28.25 -2.23
C PRO A 287 -29.61 -26.92 -1.58
N GLN A 288 -29.98 -26.92 -0.31
CA GLN A 288 -30.29 -25.71 0.46
C GLN A 288 -29.05 -24.96 0.95
N ILE A 289 -27.87 -25.58 0.88
CA ILE A 289 -26.59 -24.95 1.26
C ILE A 289 -25.87 -24.49 0.01
N ARG A 290 -25.65 -23.19 -0.11
CA ARG A 290 -24.94 -22.59 -1.24
C ARG A 290 -23.47 -22.34 -0.97
N GLN A 291 -23.11 -22.15 0.29
CA GLN A 291 -21.72 -21.91 0.73
C GLN A 291 -21.47 -22.68 2.02
N LEU A 292 -20.27 -23.27 2.13
CA LEU A 292 -19.83 -24.02 3.29
C LEU A 292 -18.36 -23.70 3.56
N ILE A 293 -18.03 -23.50 4.81
CA ILE A 293 -16.67 -23.23 5.30
C ILE A 293 -16.30 -24.27 6.35
#